data_2fa603c21f35fb98ed02d8ad97ef20e6
#
_entry.id   2fa603c21f35fb98ed02d8ad97ef20e6
#
_cell.length_a   1.000
_cell.length_b   1.000
_cell.length_c   1.000
_cell.angle_alpha   90.00
_cell.angle_beta   90.00
_cell.angle_gamma   90.00
#
_symmetry.space_group_name_H-M   'P 1'
#
loop_
_entity.id
_entity.type
_entity.pdbx_description
1 polymer ?
#
loop_
_entity_poly.entity_id
_entity_poly.type
_entity_poly.pdbx_seq_one_letter_code
_entity_poly.pdbx_strand_id
1 'polypeptide(L)'
;MDINQVTKGYLVDLADLNTEKPYVQDRIATYLVDLLSIGFSGARLDAAKHIGPSSMAAILGRVRRKMGGQMPPDFLFWLEVLMGAEEKGHLACNGGSDSWYTNFDALLINQGFSTSELNHIKIWSDDYPTTMPACGRWILPASRFAIQNDDHDQQNHVSPHSSLPSIY
;
A
#
# COMPACT_ATOMS: atom_id res chain seq x y z
N MET A 1 12.84 -13.46 -6.87
CA MET A 1 11.42 -13.89 -6.81
C MET A 1 10.74 -13.36 -8.06
N ASP A 2 9.86 -14.13 -8.68
CA ASP A 2 9.11 -13.67 -9.86
C ASP A 2 8.00 -12.69 -9.40
N ILE A 3 7.95 -11.50 -9.99
CA ILE A 3 6.96 -10.46 -9.70
C ILE A 3 5.52 -10.99 -9.84
N ASN A 4 5.28 -11.88 -10.80
CA ASN A 4 3.96 -12.48 -10.98
C ASN A 4 3.58 -13.38 -9.81
N GLN A 5 4.54 -14.02 -9.16
CA GLN A 5 4.27 -14.80 -7.95
C GLN A 5 3.93 -13.89 -6.77
N VAL A 6 4.55 -12.71 -6.69
CA VAL A 6 4.26 -11.74 -5.63
C VAL A 6 2.88 -11.11 -5.80
N THR A 7 2.49 -10.76 -7.03
CA THR A 7 1.27 -9.99 -7.29
C THR A 7 0.07 -10.83 -7.73
N LYS A 8 0.26 -12.11 -8.01
CA LYS A 8 -0.76 -13.02 -8.57
C LYS A 8 -0.71 -14.43 -7.99
N GLY A 9 0.24 -14.72 -7.09
CA GLY A 9 0.41 -16.01 -6.46
C GLY A 9 -0.29 -16.10 -5.11
N TYR A 10 -0.40 -17.32 -4.60
CA TYR A 10 -0.95 -17.54 -3.27
C TYR A 10 0.04 -17.05 -2.20
N LEU A 11 -0.39 -16.14 -1.34
CA LEU A 11 0.37 -15.72 -0.17
C LEU A 11 0.09 -16.71 0.97
N VAL A 12 1.12 -17.43 1.41
CA VAL A 12 1.03 -18.40 2.52
C VAL A 12 -0.13 -19.39 2.33
N ASP A 13 -0.27 -19.94 1.12
CA ASP A 13 -1.35 -20.85 0.71
C ASP A 13 -2.78 -20.29 0.76
N LEU A 14 -2.93 -18.98 0.97
CA LEU A 14 -4.22 -18.29 0.86
C LEU A 14 -4.58 -18.06 -0.61
N ALA A 15 -5.83 -18.33 -0.96
CA ALA A 15 -6.32 -18.11 -2.31
C ALA A 15 -6.28 -16.63 -2.68
N ASP A 16 -5.55 -16.30 -3.74
CA ASP A 16 -5.46 -14.94 -4.24
C ASP A 16 -6.70 -14.56 -5.06
N LEU A 17 -7.22 -13.36 -4.79
CA LEU A 17 -8.28 -12.75 -5.59
C LEU A 17 -7.67 -12.10 -6.82
N ASN A 18 -8.18 -12.41 -8.01
CA ASN A 18 -7.71 -11.76 -9.22
C ASN A 18 -8.12 -10.28 -9.25
N THR A 19 -7.32 -9.44 -8.59
CA THR A 19 -7.53 -8.00 -8.45
C THR A 19 -7.32 -7.21 -9.77
N GLU A 20 -6.86 -7.85 -10.84
CA GLU A 20 -6.84 -7.25 -12.18
C GLU A 20 -8.25 -7.22 -12.79
N LYS A 21 -9.19 -8.04 -12.31
CA LYS A 21 -10.58 -8.06 -12.82
C LYS A 21 -11.40 -6.87 -12.30
N PRO A 22 -12.04 -6.09 -13.19
CA PRO A 22 -12.88 -4.96 -12.78
C PRO A 22 -13.97 -5.31 -11.79
N TYR A 23 -14.55 -6.51 -11.89
CA TYR A 23 -15.56 -6.99 -10.95
C TYR A 23 -14.99 -7.15 -9.53
N VAL A 24 -13.79 -7.72 -9.38
CA VAL A 24 -13.12 -7.91 -8.08
C VAL A 24 -12.79 -6.54 -7.48
N GLN A 25 -12.23 -5.63 -8.28
CA GLN A 25 -11.95 -4.26 -7.86
C GLN A 25 -13.21 -3.55 -7.37
N ASP A 26 -14.33 -3.72 -8.07
CA ASP A 26 -15.58 -3.10 -7.67
C ASP A 26 -16.14 -3.68 -6.36
N ARG A 27 -16.02 -4.99 -6.16
CA ARG A 27 -16.44 -5.64 -4.91
C ARG A 27 -15.62 -5.15 -3.71
N ILE A 28 -14.29 -5.07 -3.86
CA ILE A 28 -13.41 -4.55 -2.81
C ILE A 28 -13.73 -3.07 -2.53
N ALA A 29 -13.92 -2.27 -3.58
CA ALA A 29 -14.28 -0.86 -3.42
C ALA A 29 -15.63 -0.69 -2.71
N THR A 30 -16.63 -1.51 -3.01
CA THR A 30 -17.91 -1.48 -2.33
C THR A 30 -17.75 -1.80 -0.84
N TYR A 31 -16.99 -2.82 -0.49
CA TYR A 31 -16.69 -3.15 0.90
C TYR A 31 -16.04 -1.98 1.66
N LEU A 32 -15.07 -1.29 1.05
CA LEU A 32 -14.45 -0.12 1.67
C LEU A 32 -15.45 1.03 1.84
N VAL A 33 -16.35 1.25 0.88
CA VAL A 33 -17.41 2.26 0.99
C VAL A 33 -18.39 1.90 2.10
N ASP A 34 -18.75 0.63 2.24
CA ASP A 34 -19.61 0.18 3.34
C ASP A 34 -18.99 0.47 4.71
N LEU A 35 -17.67 0.21 4.87
CA LEU A 35 -16.95 0.57 6.09
C LEU A 35 -16.99 2.08 6.37
N LEU A 36 -16.72 2.91 5.36
CA LEU A 36 -16.79 4.37 5.50
C LEU A 36 -18.22 4.82 5.84
N SER A 37 -19.25 4.19 5.29
CA SER A 37 -20.65 4.53 5.51
C SER A 37 -21.14 4.27 6.94
N ILE A 38 -20.52 3.31 7.65
CA ILE A 38 -20.85 2.99 9.05
C ILE A 38 -19.99 3.75 10.06
N GLY A 39 -19.17 4.70 9.59
CA GLY A 39 -18.47 5.64 10.45
C GLY A 39 -16.95 5.45 10.58
N PHE A 40 -16.35 4.50 9.85
CA PHE A 40 -14.89 4.47 9.76
C PHE A 40 -14.37 5.61 8.89
N SER A 41 -13.30 6.27 9.31
CA SER A 41 -12.65 7.34 8.52
C SER A 41 -11.58 6.82 7.56
N GLY A 42 -11.32 5.52 7.55
CA GLY A 42 -10.32 4.93 6.66
C GLY A 42 -10.04 3.46 6.93
N ALA A 43 -8.95 2.96 6.37
CA ALA A 43 -8.56 1.56 6.53
C ALA A 43 -7.04 1.37 6.41
N ARG A 44 -6.49 0.39 7.13
CA ARG A 44 -5.23 -0.24 6.78
C ARG A 44 -5.49 -1.26 5.67
N LEU A 45 -4.76 -1.15 4.60
CA LEU A 45 -4.80 -2.10 3.49
C LEU A 45 -3.59 -3.03 3.63
N ASP A 46 -3.87 -4.19 4.20
CA ASP A 46 -2.91 -5.24 4.50
C ASP A 46 -2.33 -5.85 3.22
N ALA A 47 -1.05 -6.26 3.27
CA ALA A 47 -0.36 -6.93 2.17
C ALA A 47 -0.55 -6.26 0.79
N ALA A 48 -0.63 -4.92 0.75
CA ALA A 48 -0.98 -4.16 -0.45
C ALA A 48 -0.03 -4.41 -1.63
N LYS A 49 1.24 -4.75 -1.36
CA LYS A 49 2.21 -5.09 -2.42
C LYS A 49 1.76 -6.27 -3.28
N HIS A 50 0.97 -7.20 -2.70
CA HIS A 50 0.48 -8.39 -3.39
C HIS A 50 -0.71 -8.10 -4.32
N ILE A 51 -1.31 -6.91 -4.20
CA ILE A 51 -2.36 -6.45 -5.12
C ILE A 51 -1.77 -5.75 -6.35
N GLY A 52 -0.65 -5.11 -6.19
CA GLY A 52 -0.01 -4.29 -7.22
C GLY A 52 -0.56 -2.86 -7.29
N PRO A 53 0.31 -1.86 -7.64
CA PRO A 53 -0.05 -0.44 -7.60
C PRO A 53 -1.20 -0.08 -8.54
N SER A 54 -1.22 -0.60 -9.76
CA SER A 54 -2.27 -0.30 -10.75
C SER A 54 -3.63 -0.80 -10.30
N SER A 55 -3.71 -2.02 -9.80
CA SER A 55 -4.97 -2.59 -9.28
C SER A 55 -5.41 -1.85 -8.02
N MET A 56 -4.49 -1.51 -7.12
CA MET A 56 -4.79 -0.73 -5.93
C MET A 56 -5.32 0.66 -6.28
N ALA A 57 -4.67 1.37 -7.19
CA ALA A 57 -5.15 2.67 -7.66
C ALA A 57 -6.55 2.57 -8.28
N ALA A 58 -6.82 1.52 -9.06
CA ALA A 58 -8.14 1.29 -9.65
C ALA A 58 -9.22 1.02 -8.58
N ILE A 59 -8.89 0.24 -7.53
CA ILE A 59 -9.78 0.01 -6.39
C ILE A 59 -10.10 1.32 -5.68
N LEU A 60 -9.08 2.08 -5.28
CA LEU A 60 -9.26 3.36 -4.58
C LEU A 60 -9.99 4.38 -5.45
N GLY A 61 -9.73 4.42 -6.75
CA GLY A 61 -10.48 5.25 -7.69
C GLY A 61 -11.97 4.90 -7.76
N ARG A 62 -12.31 3.61 -7.63
CA ARG A 62 -13.72 3.17 -7.54
C ARG A 62 -14.34 3.61 -6.22
N VAL A 63 -13.62 3.50 -5.08
CA VAL A 63 -14.07 4.04 -3.80
C VAL A 63 -14.42 5.52 -3.95
N ARG A 64 -13.49 6.33 -4.48
CA ARG A 64 -13.68 7.75 -4.69
C ARG A 64 -14.93 8.06 -5.56
N ARG A 65 -15.11 7.34 -6.66
CA ARG A 65 -16.30 7.51 -7.51
C ARG A 65 -17.60 7.14 -6.79
N LYS A 66 -17.60 6.06 -6.01
CA LYS A 66 -18.77 5.65 -5.22
C LYS A 66 -19.10 6.64 -4.11
N MET A 67 -18.10 7.38 -3.61
CA MET A 67 -18.25 8.47 -2.63
C MET A 67 -18.65 9.80 -3.28
N GLY A 68 -19.05 9.81 -4.54
CA GLY A 68 -19.50 11.02 -5.24
C GLY A 68 -18.40 11.80 -5.93
N GLY A 69 -17.23 11.19 -6.17
CA GLY A 69 -16.12 11.80 -6.89
C GLY A 69 -15.18 12.64 -6.01
N GLN A 70 -15.32 12.54 -4.70
CA GLN A 70 -14.45 13.18 -3.70
C GLN A 70 -14.40 12.31 -2.46
N MET A 71 -13.24 12.20 -1.85
CA MET A 71 -13.11 11.48 -0.57
C MET A 71 -13.55 12.39 0.58
N PRO A 72 -14.05 11.82 1.71
CA PRO A 72 -14.29 12.59 2.92
C PRO A 72 -13.01 13.31 3.37
N PRO A 73 -13.10 14.52 3.97
CA PRO A 73 -11.92 15.31 4.30
C PRO A 73 -11.04 14.70 5.38
N ASP A 74 -11.58 13.79 6.17
CA ASP A 74 -10.91 13.10 7.27
C ASP A 74 -10.51 11.65 6.96
N PHE A 75 -10.66 11.20 5.68
CA PHE A 75 -10.27 9.84 5.34
C PHE A 75 -8.76 9.61 5.46
N LEU A 76 -8.38 8.39 5.79
CA LEU A 76 -7.00 7.94 5.78
C LEU A 76 -6.91 6.49 5.30
N PHE A 77 -6.19 6.26 4.22
CA PHE A 77 -5.77 4.93 3.83
C PHE A 77 -4.28 4.72 4.12
N TRP A 78 -3.98 3.57 4.66
CA TRP A 78 -2.65 3.18 5.04
C TRP A 78 -2.33 1.82 4.42
N LEU A 79 -1.44 1.83 3.43
CA LEU A 79 -1.08 0.67 2.65
C LEU A 79 0.19 0.03 3.19
N GLU A 80 0.11 -1.24 3.52
CA GLU A 80 1.29 -2.01 3.88
C GLU A 80 2.01 -2.47 2.62
N VAL A 81 3.19 -1.93 2.37
CA VAL A 81 4.02 -2.20 1.20
C VAL A 81 5.41 -2.59 1.67
N LEU A 82 5.50 -3.74 2.35
CA LEU A 82 6.78 -4.30 2.80
C LEU A 82 7.56 -4.86 1.62
N MET A 83 8.77 -4.36 1.42
CA MET A 83 9.62 -4.74 0.30
C MET A 83 10.77 -5.63 0.76
N GLY A 84 10.70 -6.91 0.45
CA GLY A 84 11.83 -7.82 0.57
C GLY A 84 13.00 -7.42 -0.35
N ALA A 85 14.18 -7.97 -0.09
CA ALA A 85 15.41 -7.61 -0.83
C ALA A 85 15.28 -7.84 -2.34
N GLU A 86 14.58 -8.90 -2.74
CA GLU A 86 14.38 -9.28 -4.15
C GLU A 86 13.39 -8.37 -4.88
N GLU A 87 12.49 -7.75 -4.15
CA GLU A 87 11.39 -6.96 -4.69
C GLU A 87 11.72 -5.48 -4.77
N LYS A 88 12.69 -5.01 -3.99
CA LYS A 88 13.06 -3.59 -3.84
C LYS A 88 13.29 -2.89 -5.18
N GLY A 89 14.06 -3.52 -6.05
CA GLY A 89 14.35 -2.92 -7.36
C GLY A 89 13.13 -2.86 -8.28
N HIS A 90 12.29 -3.87 -8.27
CA HIS A 90 11.23 -4.03 -9.25
C HIS A 90 9.93 -3.36 -8.81
N LEU A 91 9.38 -3.77 -7.67
CA LEU A 91 8.11 -3.23 -7.17
C LEU A 91 8.24 -1.79 -6.68
N ALA A 92 9.35 -1.45 -6.04
CA ALA A 92 9.53 -0.10 -5.52
C ALA A 92 9.79 0.92 -6.62
N CYS A 93 10.75 0.67 -7.52
CA CYS A 93 11.33 1.71 -8.35
C CYS A 93 11.42 1.41 -9.84
N ASN A 94 11.66 0.17 -10.23
CA ASN A 94 11.98 -0.21 -11.60
C ASN A 94 10.87 -0.98 -12.33
N GLY A 95 9.70 -1.09 -11.71
CA GLY A 95 8.52 -1.76 -12.29
C GLY A 95 7.83 -0.97 -13.40
N GLY A 96 8.49 0.04 -13.97
CA GLY A 96 7.92 0.88 -15.01
C GLY A 96 6.69 1.64 -14.52
N SER A 97 5.56 1.48 -15.23
CA SER A 97 4.29 2.10 -14.85
C SER A 97 3.63 1.48 -13.60
N ASP A 98 4.18 0.39 -13.09
CA ASP A 98 3.60 -0.37 -11.97
C ASP A 98 4.55 -0.42 -10.77
N SER A 99 5.11 0.72 -10.39
CA SER A 99 6.01 0.89 -9.25
C SER A 99 5.34 1.64 -8.12
N TRP A 100 5.52 1.17 -6.89
CA TRP A 100 4.93 1.77 -5.69
C TRP A 100 5.48 3.16 -5.38
N TYR A 101 6.79 3.35 -5.47
CA TYR A 101 7.41 4.60 -5.01
C TYR A 101 7.59 5.62 -6.12
N THR A 102 7.54 5.20 -7.39
CA THR A 102 7.78 6.10 -8.51
C THR A 102 6.54 6.48 -9.29
N ASN A 103 5.52 5.63 -9.33
CA ASN A 103 4.36 5.84 -10.18
C ASN A 103 3.01 5.79 -9.48
N PHE A 104 2.93 5.35 -8.22
CA PHE A 104 1.65 5.17 -7.56
C PHE A 104 0.83 6.47 -7.48
N ASP A 105 1.48 7.62 -7.24
CA ASP A 105 0.81 8.92 -7.24
C ASP A 105 0.22 9.27 -8.62
N ALA A 106 0.97 9.01 -9.68
CA ALA A 106 0.48 9.22 -11.04
C ALA A 106 -0.73 8.33 -11.35
N LEU A 107 -0.70 7.07 -10.90
CA LEU A 107 -1.83 6.15 -11.03
C LEU A 107 -3.07 6.65 -10.29
N LEU A 108 -2.91 7.18 -9.07
CA LEU A 108 -4.01 7.77 -8.29
C LEU A 108 -4.56 9.04 -8.94
N ILE A 109 -3.69 9.92 -9.44
CA ILE A 109 -4.08 11.13 -10.18
C ILE A 109 -4.91 10.75 -11.40
N ASN A 110 -4.50 9.72 -12.14
CA ASN A 110 -5.25 9.20 -13.28
C ASN A 110 -6.63 8.63 -12.88
N GLN A 111 -6.82 8.25 -11.62
CA GLN A 111 -8.11 7.87 -11.06
C GLN A 111 -8.93 9.07 -10.54
N GLY A 112 -8.40 10.27 -10.66
CA GLY A 112 -9.08 11.52 -10.30
C GLY A 112 -8.74 12.07 -8.91
N PHE A 113 -7.79 11.49 -8.18
CA PHE A 113 -7.37 12.03 -6.87
C PHE A 113 -6.66 13.36 -7.04
N SER A 114 -7.03 14.32 -6.21
CA SER A 114 -6.33 15.60 -6.09
C SER A 114 -5.04 15.45 -5.25
N THR A 115 -4.13 16.40 -5.38
CA THR A 115 -2.89 16.41 -4.59
C THR A 115 -3.16 16.43 -3.08
N SER A 116 -4.23 17.10 -2.65
CA SER A 116 -4.65 17.10 -1.24
C SER A 116 -5.12 15.72 -0.78
N GLU A 117 -5.91 15.03 -1.59
CA GLU A 117 -6.37 13.67 -1.28
C GLU A 117 -5.19 12.68 -1.22
N LEU A 118 -4.16 12.84 -2.04
CA LEU A 118 -2.97 11.99 -1.98
C LEU A 118 -2.28 11.99 -0.62
N ASN A 119 -2.30 13.11 0.10
CA ASN A 119 -1.68 13.21 1.42
C ASN A 119 -2.36 12.32 2.48
N HIS A 120 -3.56 11.86 2.21
CA HIS A 120 -4.33 10.95 3.07
C HIS A 120 -4.18 9.47 2.68
N ILE A 121 -3.40 9.18 1.63
CA ILE A 121 -3.08 7.81 1.21
C ILE A 121 -1.61 7.57 1.54
N LYS A 122 -1.35 6.88 2.64
CA LYS A 122 0.02 6.63 3.14
C LYS A 122 0.52 5.26 2.71
N ILE A 123 1.83 5.16 2.55
CA ILE A 123 2.53 3.89 2.39
C ILE A 123 3.33 3.63 3.65
N TRP A 124 3.23 2.44 4.18
CA TRP A 124 4.13 1.94 5.21
C TRP A 124 5.06 0.89 4.60
N SER A 125 6.33 1.00 4.90
CA SER A 125 7.37 0.07 4.48
C SER A 125 8.44 -0.01 5.57
N ASP A 126 9.02 -1.18 5.71
CA ASP A 126 10.16 -1.45 6.60
C ASP A 126 11.45 -0.80 6.12
N ASP A 127 11.52 -0.43 4.85
CA ASP A 127 12.66 0.26 4.29
C ASP A 127 12.43 1.75 4.11
N TYR A 128 13.29 2.52 4.75
CA TYR A 128 13.36 3.94 4.47
C TYR A 128 13.87 4.17 3.05
N PRO A 129 13.25 5.03 2.33
CA PRO A 129 13.59 5.37 0.96
C PRO A 129 14.99 5.92 0.76
N THR A 130 15.54 6.58 1.77
CA THR A 130 16.93 7.03 1.74
C THR A 130 17.93 5.86 1.73
N THR A 131 17.49 4.66 2.10
CA THR A 131 18.31 3.45 2.09
C THR A 131 18.11 2.56 0.88
N MET A 132 17.24 2.97 -0.06
CA MET A 132 16.98 2.21 -1.30
C MET A 132 17.88 2.69 -2.44
N PRO A 133 19.05 2.06 -2.65
CA PRO A 133 19.96 2.47 -3.71
C PRO A 133 19.37 2.26 -5.11
N ALA A 134 18.39 1.37 -5.25
CA ALA A 134 17.79 1.04 -6.54
C ALA A 134 16.94 2.16 -7.14
N CYS A 135 16.37 3.07 -6.33
CA CYS A 135 15.57 4.19 -6.83
C CYS A 135 16.41 5.41 -7.23
N GLY A 136 17.63 5.52 -6.74
CA GLY A 136 18.51 6.67 -7.00
C GLY A 136 17.98 8.03 -6.53
N ARG A 137 16.69 8.13 -6.25
CA ARG A 137 15.98 9.32 -5.76
C ARG A 137 14.63 8.94 -5.19
N TRP A 138 14.15 9.75 -4.24
CA TRP A 138 12.76 9.73 -3.83
C TRP A 138 11.85 10.38 -4.84
N ILE A 139 10.75 9.75 -5.09
CA ILE A 139 9.68 10.31 -5.88
C ILE A 139 8.45 10.59 -5.01
N LEU A 140 8.12 9.69 -4.08
CA LEU A 140 7.12 10.01 -3.07
C LEU A 140 7.74 10.86 -1.95
N PRO A 141 7.12 11.99 -1.58
CA PRO A 141 7.60 12.81 -0.47
C PRO A 141 7.45 12.08 0.88
N ALA A 142 8.28 12.44 1.85
CA ALA A 142 8.27 11.84 3.18
C ALA A 142 6.89 11.90 3.86
N SER A 143 6.09 12.92 3.56
CA SER A 143 4.73 13.07 4.06
C SER A 143 3.76 11.97 3.61
N ARG A 144 4.13 11.20 2.59
CA ARG A 144 3.35 10.08 2.06
C ARG A 144 3.63 8.76 2.77
N PHE A 145 4.60 8.73 3.69
CA PHE A 145 4.93 7.54 4.46
C PHE A 145 4.30 7.58 5.84
N ALA A 146 3.76 6.43 6.26
CA ALA A 146 3.42 6.18 7.64
C ALA A 146 4.68 5.71 8.37
N ILE A 147 4.97 6.30 9.52
CA ILE A 147 6.08 5.91 10.38
C ILE A 147 5.51 5.09 11.52
N GLN A 148 6.05 3.90 11.73
CA GLN A 148 5.79 3.07 12.89
C GLN A 148 7.06 2.86 13.68
N ASN A 149 6.95 2.88 15.00
CA ASN A 149 8.05 2.51 15.89
C ASN A 149 8.11 1.01 16.12
N ASP A 150 7.00 0.33 15.92
CA ASP A 150 6.86 -1.10 16.16
C ASP A 150 5.77 -1.66 15.25
N ASP A 151 5.91 -2.91 14.86
CA ASP A 151 4.96 -3.62 14.01
C ASP A 151 4.74 -5.03 14.54
N HIS A 152 3.50 -5.45 14.62
CA HIS A 152 3.11 -6.75 15.19
C HIS A 152 3.66 -7.94 14.39
N ASP A 153 3.94 -7.78 13.09
CA ASP A 153 4.48 -8.84 12.24
C ASP A 153 6.02 -8.89 12.27
N GLN A 154 6.66 -7.78 12.65
CA GLN A 154 8.12 -7.67 12.72
C GLN A 154 8.66 -7.73 14.15
N GLN A 155 7.78 -7.85 15.13
CA GLN A 155 8.21 -8.13 16.49
C GLN A 155 8.97 -9.46 16.50
N ASN A 156 10.28 -9.38 16.57
CA ASN A 156 11.09 -10.53 16.93
C ASN A 156 10.54 -11.06 18.25
N HIS A 157 9.99 -12.26 18.25
CA HIS A 157 9.77 -13.00 19.49
C HIS A 157 11.12 -13.02 20.21
N VAL A 158 11.28 -12.12 21.18
CA VAL A 158 12.51 -11.99 21.94
C VAL A 158 12.73 -13.35 22.57
N SER A 159 13.73 -14.08 22.05
CA SER A 159 14.25 -15.23 22.77
C SER A 159 14.55 -14.75 24.18
N PRO A 160 14.21 -15.49 25.24
CA PRO A 160 14.45 -15.05 26.63
C PRO A 160 15.91 -14.70 26.94
N HIS A 161 16.78 -14.79 25.97
CA HIS A 161 18.21 -14.50 26.07
C HIS A 161 18.68 -13.26 25.25
N SER A 162 17.81 -12.51 24.59
CA SER A 162 18.22 -11.28 23.93
C SER A 162 18.10 -10.11 24.90
N SER A 163 19.24 -9.60 25.33
CA SER A 163 19.39 -8.47 26.26
C SER A 163 19.25 -7.10 25.58
N LEU A 164 18.29 -6.93 24.70
CA LEU A 164 17.99 -5.59 24.18
C LEU A 164 16.89 -4.97 25.01
N PRO A 165 17.11 -3.77 25.60
CA PRO A 165 16.06 -3.09 26.34
C PRO A 165 14.92 -2.71 25.37
N SER A 166 13.70 -3.08 25.72
CA SER A 166 12.52 -2.51 25.10
C SER A 166 12.54 -1.01 25.38
N ILE A 167 12.58 -0.20 24.36
CA ILE A 167 12.37 1.24 24.47
C ILE A 167 10.86 1.43 24.43
N TYR A 168 10.27 1.67 25.59
CA TYR A 168 8.90 2.18 25.71
C TYR A 168 8.90 3.68 25.52
#